data_d48736676801352c8ac72c6caaba83a2
#
_entry.id   d48736676801352c8ac72c6caaba83a2
#
_cell.length_a   1.000
_cell.length_b   1.000
_cell.length_c   1.000
_cell.angle_alpha   90.00
_cell.angle_beta   90.00
_cell.angle_gamma   90.00
#
_symmetry.space_group_name_H-M   'P 1'
#
loop_
_entity.id
_entity.type
_entity.pdbx_description
1 polymer ?
#
loop_
_entity_poly.entity_id
_entity_poly.type
_entity_poly.pdbx_seq_one_letter_code
_entity_poly.pdbx_strand_id
1 'polypeptide(L)'
;MSEKQFAEKSTIVTGATRGIGKAIALELAERGANVAFNYSKSADEAERLKAEIENLGVKCYAAQCDVANTEASAEFCKQVKEEFGTVDFLINNAGITRDTLILRMKEDDWDAVIDTNLKGAWNFSKAVLRFMMKNDAGGTILNISSISGVVGMQGQSNYSASKAGMIGLTKSLAKEVASRKITVNALALGLIETDMSGQLSDEYQSKLLEMIPLGRLGNVQEVAEIVCFMLSDSARYITGQVVQADGGLAM
;
A
#
# COMPACT_ATOMS: atom_id res chain seq x y z
N MET A 1 7.06 -8.35 -29.38
CA MET A 1 6.63 -8.41 -27.96
C MET A 1 6.09 -7.03 -27.66
N SER A 2 4.87 -6.90 -27.15
CA SER A 2 4.35 -5.58 -26.72
C SER A 2 5.25 -5.08 -25.58
N GLU A 3 5.58 -3.80 -25.60
CA GLU A 3 6.32 -3.13 -24.55
C GLU A 3 5.56 -3.30 -23.22
N LYS A 4 6.26 -3.73 -22.15
CA LYS A 4 5.62 -3.92 -20.85
C LYS A 4 5.21 -2.55 -20.28
N GLN A 5 4.01 -2.46 -19.70
CA GLN A 5 3.37 -1.21 -19.26
C GLN A 5 4.26 -0.33 -18.36
N PHE A 6 5.07 -0.95 -17.49
CA PHE A 6 5.94 -0.27 -16.54
C PHE A 6 7.42 -0.56 -16.79
N ALA A 7 7.79 -0.85 -18.05
CA ALA A 7 9.21 -1.02 -18.41
C ALA A 7 10.04 0.19 -17.92
N GLU A 8 11.21 -0.10 -17.35
CA GLU A 8 12.14 0.91 -16.79
C GLU A 8 11.60 1.73 -15.60
N LYS A 9 10.37 1.50 -15.15
CA LYS A 9 9.84 2.13 -13.93
C LYS A 9 10.33 1.41 -12.68
N SER A 10 10.47 2.17 -11.60
CA SER A 10 10.90 1.66 -10.30
C SER A 10 9.85 1.95 -9.24
N THR A 11 9.50 0.93 -8.49
CA THR A 11 8.44 1.00 -7.48
C THR A 11 8.96 0.59 -6.10
N ILE A 12 8.38 1.19 -5.07
CA ILE A 12 8.52 0.74 -3.68
C ILE A 12 7.14 0.26 -3.20
N VAL A 13 7.06 -0.98 -2.70
CA VAL A 13 5.86 -1.53 -2.06
C VAL A 13 6.19 -1.83 -0.61
N THR A 14 5.59 -1.12 0.34
CA THR A 14 5.85 -1.38 1.75
C THR A 14 5.07 -2.59 2.25
N GLY A 15 5.72 -3.49 3.02
CA GLY A 15 5.08 -4.67 3.60
C GLY A 15 4.62 -5.70 2.57
N ALA A 16 5.46 -6.06 1.61
CA ALA A 16 5.08 -6.88 0.46
C ALA A 16 5.25 -8.40 0.63
N THR A 17 5.68 -8.91 1.79
CA THR A 17 6.01 -10.35 1.93
C THR A 17 4.82 -11.30 1.84
N ARG A 18 3.57 -10.80 1.96
CA ARG A 18 2.33 -11.59 1.90
C ARG A 18 1.11 -10.78 1.46
N GLY A 19 0.01 -11.47 1.20
CA GLY A 19 -1.31 -10.89 0.96
C GLY A 19 -1.33 -9.85 -0.16
N ILE A 20 -1.98 -8.73 0.08
CA ILE A 20 -2.17 -7.64 -0.89
C ILE A 20 -0.83 -7.10 -1.38
N GLY A 21 0.12 -6.86 -0.49
CA GLY A 21 1.42 -6.31 -0.86
C GLY A 21 2.21 -7.24 -1.78
N LYS A 22 2.16 -8.58 -1.55
CA LYS A 22 2.79 -9.57 -2.42
C LYS A 22 2.15 -9.57 -3.81
N ALA A 23 0.83 -9.58 -3.89
CA ALA A 23 0.11 -9.53 -5.16
C ALA A 23 0.44 -8.27 -5.97
N ILE A 24 0.47 -7.11 -5.31
CA ILE A 24 0.86 -5.85 -5.95
C ILE A 24 2.31 -5.91 -6.48
N ALA A 25 3.25 -6.42 -5.67
CA ALA A 25 4.65 -6.51 -6.06
C ALA A 25 4.87 -7.41 -7.29
N LEU A 26 4.21 -8.57 -7.32
CA LEU A 26 4.27 -9.50 -8.45
C LEU A 26 3.62 -8.92 -9.71
N GLU A 27 2.42 -8.36 -9.61
CA GLU A 27 1.72 -7.76 -10.76
C GLU A 27 2.54 -6.63 -11.39
N LEU A 28 3.17 -5.77 -10.57
CA LEU A 28 4.05 -4.70 -11.07
C LEU A 28 5.28 -5.26 -11.77
N ALA A 29 5.88 -6.33 -11.23
CA ALA A 29 7.03 -7.01 -11.84
C ALA A 29 6.66 -7.67 -13.17
N GLU A 30 5.51 -8.34 -13.27
CA GLU A 30 4.97 -8.92 -14.51
C GLU A 30 4.78 -7.86 -15.59
N ARG A 31 4.35 -6.66 -15.20
CA ARG A 31 4.21 -5.49 -16.08
C ARG A 31 5.52 -4.75 -16.34
N GLY A 32 6.65 -5.24 -15.82
CA GLY A 32 8.00 -4.80 -16.16
C GLY A 32 8.61 -3.78 -15.23
N ALA A 33 7.99 -3.44 -14.11
CA ALA A 33 8.58 -2.55 -13.12
C ALA A 33 9.70 -3.22 -12.33
N ASN A 34 10.76 -2.50 -12.00
CA ASN A 34 11.68 -2.87 -10.94
C ASN A 34 11.00 -2.69 -9.60
N VAL A 35 11.11 -3.68 -8.70
CA VAL A 35 10.37 -3.68 -7.44
C VAL A 35 11.30 -3.66 -6.25
N ALA A 36 11.15 -2.67 -5.39
CA ALA A 36 11.73 -2.66 -4.06
C ALA A 36 10.65 -2.90 -3.01
N PHE A 37 10.96 -3.68 -1.98
CA PHE A 37 10.05 -3.86 -0.86
C PHE A 37 10.78 -4.04 0.46
N ASN A 38 10.16 -3.59 1.53
CA ASN A 38 10.65 -3.83 2.88
C ASN A 38 9.84 -4.91 3.59
N TYR A 39 10.48 -5.52 4.56
CA TYR A 39 9.85 -6.43 5.52
C TYR A 39 10.32 -6.13 6.95
N SER A 40 9.52 -6.53 7.94
CA SER A 40 9.88 -6.34 9.36
C SER A 40 10.51 -7.60 9.96
N LYS A 41 9.90 -8.78 9.76
CA LYS A 41 10.29 -10.03 10.43
C LYS A 41 10.40 -11.24 9.50
N SER A 42 9.76 -11.22 8.34
CA SER A 42 9.59 -12.38 7.46
C SER A 42 10.72 -12.47 6.43
N ALA A 43 11.95 -12.78 6.87
CA ALA A 43 13.11 -12.82 5.99
C ALA A 43 13.01 -13.94 4.92
N ASP A 44 12.57 -15.13 5.31
CA ASP A 44 12.44 -16.27 4.38
C ASP A 44 11.41 -16.00 3.27
N GLU A 45 10.26 -15.40 3.63
CA GLU A 45 9.23 -14.98 2.67
C GLU A 45 9.75 -13.85 1.77
N ALA A 46 10.57 -12.95 2.31
CA ALA A 46 11.18 -11.89 1.53
C ALA A 46 12.16 -12.43 0.48
N GLU A 47 13.01 -13.36 0.84
CA GLU A 47 13.94 -14.00 -0.12
C GLU A 47 13.18 -14.79 -1.21
N ARG A 48 12.11 -15.50 -0.85
CA ARG A 48 11.26 -16.19 -1.84
C ARG A 48 10.61 -15.21 -2.79
N LEU A 49 10.00 -14.14 -2.29
CA LEU A 49 9.37 -13.12 -3.14
C LEU A 49 10.39 -12.43 -4.04
N LYS A 50 11.59 -12.12 -3.50
CA LYS A 50 12.67 -11.56 -4.30
C LYS A 50 13.03 -12.46 -5.48
N ALA A 51 13.22 -13.76 -5.23
CA ALA A 51 13.51 -14.72 -6.30
C ALA A 51 12.35 -14.83 -7.31
N GLU A 52 11.07 -14.82 -6.85
CA GLU A 52 9.90 -14.81 -7.74
C GLU A 52 9.93 -13.59 -8.68
N ILE A 53 10.21 -12.39 -8.14
CA ILE A 53 10.27 -11.14 -8.91
C ILE A 53 11.45 -11.15 -9.91
N GLU A 54 12.64 -11.56 -9.48
CA GLU A 54 13.83 -11.63 -10.34
C GLU A 54 13.64 -12.63 -11.51
N ASN A 55 12.91 -13.72 -11.29
CA ASN A 55 12.55 -14.69 -12.34
C ASN A 55 11.62 -14.10 -13.42
N LEU A 56 10.91 -13.00 -13.14
CA LEU A 56 10.12 -12.23 -14.12
C LEU A 56 10.98 -11.33 -15.01
N GLY A 57 12.31 -11.28 -14.76
CA GLY A 57 13.28 -10.56 -15.56
C GLY A 57 13.41 -9.08 -15.23
N VAL A 58 13.01 -8.66 -14.04
CA VAL A 58 13.15 -7.29 -13.51
C VAL A 58 14.08 -7.28 -12.30
N LYS A 59 14.59 -6.10 -11.92
CA LYS A 59 15.39 -5.95 -10.71
C LYS A 59 14.51 -6.01 -9.47
N CYS A 60 15.02 -6.64 -8.41
CA CYS A 60 14.38 -6.64 -7.10
C CYS A 60 15.35 -6.18 -6.01
N TYR A 61 14.89 -5.30 -5.13
CA TYR A 61 15.59 -4.92 -3.91
C TYR A 61 14.71 -5.20 -2.68
N ALA A 62 15.19 -6.03 -1.77
CA ALA A 62 14.49 -6.36 -0.53
C ALA A 62 15.39 -6.11 0.68
N ALA A 63 14.88 -5.40 1.69
CA ALA A 63 15.63 -5.18 2.92
C ALA A 63 14.72 -5.13 4.14
N GLN A 64 15.28 -5.53 5.28
CA GLN A 64 14.59 -5.37 6.57
C GLN A 64 14.54 -3.89 6.95
N CYS A 65 13.33 -3.38 7.13
CA CYS A 65 13.10 -2.00 7.53
C CYS A 65 11.75 -1.91 8.27
N ASP A 66 11.78 -1.36 9.47
CA ASP A 66 10.56 -0.98 10.17
C ASP A 66 10.09 0.37 9.64
N VAL A 67 8.88 0.39 9.06
CA VAL A 67 8.30 1.62 8.47
C VAL A 67 8.07 2.72 9.49
N ALA A 68 7.89 2.38 10.77
CA ALA A 68 7.73 3.33 11.86
C ALA A 68 9.03 4.09 12.20
N ASN A 69 10.19 3.55 11.79
CA ASN A 69 11.49 4.18 11.99
C ASN A 69 11.82 5.13 10.83
N THR A 70 11.92 6.42 11.13
CA THR A 70 12.10 7.49 10.12
C THR A 70 13.45 7.39 9.42
N GLU A 71 14.52 7.12 10.17
CA GLU A 71 15.87 7.02 9.65
C GLU A 71 16.05 5.79 8.76
N ALA A 72 15.54 4.62 9.22
CA ALA A 72 15.57 3.38 8.46
C ALA A 72 14.77 3.51 7.14
N SER A 73 13.60 4.15 7.19
CA SER A 73 12.77 4.41 6.00
C SER A 73 13.48 5.32 5.00
N ALA A 74 14.17 6.36 5.48
CA ALA A 74 14.92 7.26 4.62
C ALA A 74 16.13 6.56 3.97
N GLU A 75 16.87 5.75 4.72
CA GLU A 75 18.00 4.99 4.20
C GLU A 75 17.54 3.92 3.19
N PHE A 76 16.44 3.19 3.48
CA PHE A 76 15.86 2.24 2.52
C PHE A 76 15.54 2.91 1.18
N CYS A 77 14.84 4.05 1.20
CA CYS A 77 14.49 4.78 -0.03
C CYS A 77 15.73 5.29 -0.78
N LYS A 78 16.79 5.68 -0.05
CA LYS A 78 18.05 6.10 -0.65
C LYS A 78 18.73 4.92 -1.36
N GLN A 79 18.81 3.75 -0.75
CA GLN A 79 19.37 2.54 -1.35
C GLN A 79 18.60 2.12 -2.60
N VAL A 80 17.26 2.17 -2.57
CA VAL A 80 16.43 1.93 -3.77
C VAL A 80 16.77 2.90 -4.90
N LYS A 81 16.96 4.18 -4.58
CA LYS A 81 17.37 5.19 -5.57
C LYS A 81 18.76 4.90 -6.14
N GLU A 82 19.70 4.40 -5.34
CA GLU A 82 21.05 4.02 -5.79
C GLU A 82 21.00 2.80 -6.71
N GLU A 83 20.20 1.77 -6.35
CA GLU A 83 20.07 0.51 -7.10
C GLU A 83 19.33 0.66 -8.45
N PHE A 84 18.26 1.45 -8.45
CA PHE A 84 17.37 1.54 -9.63
C PHE A 84 17.55 2.82 -10.43
N GLY A 85 18.28 3.80 -9.91
CA GLY A 85 18.48 5.08 -10.58
C GLY A 85 17.30 6.06 -10.45
N THR A 86 16.08 5.58 -10.20
CA THR A 86 14.86 6.39 -10.01
C THR A 86 13.94 5.77 -8.97
N VAL A 87 12.94 6.54 -8.51
CA VAL A 87 11.76 6.05 -7.77
C VAL A 87 10.55 6.72 -8.41
N ASP A 88 9.79 5.96 -9.19
CA ASP A 88 8.62 6.47 -9.93
C ASP A 88 7.33 6.27 -9.13
N PHE A 89 7.21 5.15 -8.40
CA PHE A 89 6.01 4.78 -7.67
C PHE A 89 6.31 4.42 -6.22
N LEU A 90 5.41 4.83 -5.33
CA LEU A 90 5.39 4.39 -3.93
C LEU A 90 4.00 3.85 -3.60
N ILE A 91 3.94 2.62 -3.11
CA ILE A 91 2.72 2.01 -2.57
C ILE A 91 2.90 1.83 -1.07
N ASN A 92 2.26 2.68 -0.27
CA ASN A 92 2.19 2.57 1.17
C ASN A 92 1.14 1.51 1.54
N ASN A 93 1.56 0.25 1.61
CA ASN A 93 0.71 -0.88 1.92
C ASN A 93 0.93 -1.43 3.33
N ALA A 94 2.12 -1.26 3.92
CA ALA A 94 2.41 -1.76 5.27
C ALA A 94 1.36 -1.32 6.29
N GLY A 95 0.86 -2.28 7.06
CA GLY A 95 -0.15 -2.00 8.08
C GLY A 95 -0.41 -3.18 8.98
N ILE A 96 -0.86 -2.88 10.20
CA ILE A 96 -1.26 -3.85 11.21
C ILE A 96 -2.61 -3.46 11.79
N THR A 97 -3.28 -4.43 12.42
CA THR A 97 -4.45 -4.23 13.26
C THR A 97 -4.16 -4.66 14.70
N ARG A 98 -4.81 -4.01 15.66
CA ARG A 98 -4.85 -4.37 17.08
C ARG A 98 -6.27 -4.07 17.57
N ASP A 99 -7.20 -4.93 17.14
CA ASP A 99 -8.63 -4.70 17.28
C ASP A 99 -9.10 -5.03 18.71
N THR A 100 -9.73 -4.06 19.35
CA THR A 100 -10.40 -4.22 20.63
C THR A 100 -11.29 -3.02 20.91
N LEU A 101 -12.27 -3.18 21.80
CA LEU A 101 -13.13 -2.07 22.22
C LEU A 101 -12.29 -1.00 22.95
N ILE A 102 -12.62 0.27 22.74
CA ILE A 102 -11.82 1.42 23.22
C ILE A 102 -11.52 1.37 24.72
N LEU A 103 -12.45 0.90 25.54
CA LEU A 103 -12.26 0.79 27.00
C LEU A 103 -11.23 -0.29 27.40
N ARG A 104 -10.84 -1.17 26.49
CA ARG A 104 -9.86 -2.24 26.72
C ARG A 104 -8.59 -2.04 25.89
N MET A 105 -8.58 -1.05 25.00
CA MET A 105 -7.43 -0.74 24.15
C MET A 105 -6.28 -0.18 24.99
N LYS A 106 -5.11 -0.79 24.86
CA LYS A 106 -3.89 -0.30 25.51
C LYS A 106 -3.25 0.77 24.65
N GLU A 107 -2.52 1.69 25.29
CA GLU A 107 -1.75 2.73 24.61
C GLU A 107 -0.76 2.12 23.61
N ASP A 108 -0.05 1.07 24.00
CA ASP A 108 0.89 0.35 23.11
C ASP A 108 0.22 -0.19 21.84
N ASP A 109 -1.06 -0.65 21.92
CA ASP A 109 -1.81 -1.13 20.76
C ASP A 109 -2.24 0.01 19.85
N TRP A 110 -2.58 1.16 20.45
CA TRP A 110 -2.87 2.38 19.72
C TRP A 110 -1.63 2.89 18.99
N ASP A 111 -0.53 3.09 19.71
CA ASP A 111 0.72 3.62 19.19
C ASP A 111 1.29 2.74 18.08
N ALA A 112 1.32 1.42 18.28
CA ALA A 112 1.81 0.49 17.29
C ALA A 112 1.04 0.60 15.95
N VAL A 113 -0.29 0.77 16.00
CA VAL A 113 -1.12 0.91 14.80
C VAL A 113 -0.90 2.28 14.13
N ILE A 114 -0.88 3.36 14.90
CA ILE A 114 -0.64 4.71 14.36
C ILE A 114 0.76 4.82 13.76
N ASP A 115 1.78 4.35 14.47
CA ASP A 115 3.17 4.42 14.02
C ASP A 115 3.41 3.59 12.76
N THR A 116 2.88 2.36 12.71
CA THR A 116 3.05 1.52 11.52
C THR A 116 2.25 2.05 10.33
N ASN A 117 0.93 2.26 10.50
CA ASN A 117 0.03 2.50 9.37
C ASN A 117 0.12 3.95 8.85
N LEU A 118 0.15 4.94 9.74
CA LEU A 118 0.08 6.34 9.36
C LEU A 118 1.47 6.99 9.31
N LYS A 119 2.23 6.90 10.38
CA LYS A 119 3.60 7.47 10.43
C LYS A 119 4.51 6.77 9.43
N GLY A 120 4.38 5.43 9.27
CA GLY A 120 5.12 4.68 8.24
C GLY A 120 4.85 5.20 6.83
N ALA A 121 3.60 5.43 6.47
CA ALA A 121 3.23 6.02 5.19
C ALA A 121 3.79 7.44 5.01
N TRP A 122 3.78 8.26 6.08
CA TRP A 122 4.40 9.58 6.08
C TRP A 122 5.92 9.50 5.90
N ASN A 123 6.61 8.58 6.61
CA ASN A 123 8.05 8.39 6.52
C ASN A 123 8.49 8.09 5.07
N PHE A 124 7.88 7.08 4.45
CA PHE A 124 8.19 6.69 3.07
C PHE A 124 7.84 7.78 2.08
N SER A 125 6.65 8.40 2.20
CA SER A 125 6.26 9.52 1.34
C SER A 125 7.25 10.67 1.40
N LYS A 126 7.64 11.11 2.60
CA LYS A 126 8.65 12.16 2.80
C LYS A 126 10.01 11.81 2.20
N ALA A 127 10.43 10.54 2.31
CA ALA A 127 11.71 10.09 1.79
C ALA A 127 11.73 10.08 0.26
N VAL A 128 10.71 9.50 -0.40
CA VAL A 128 10.66 9.40 -1.86
C VAL A 128 10.43 10.74 -2.55
N LEU A 129 9.69 11.65 -1.94
CA LEU A 129 9.43 12.98 -2.50
C LEU A 129 10.73 13.76 -2.76
N ARG A 130 11.80 13.55 -1.99
CA ARG A 130 13.12 14.15 -2.25
C ARG A 130 13.71 13.75 -3.60
N PHE A 131 13.33 12.58 -4.11
CA PHE A 131 13.77 12.03 -5.40
C PHE A 131 12.76 12.34 -6.50
N MET A 132 11.47 12.07 -6.26
CA MET A 132 10.40 12.30 -7.23
C MET A 132 10.32 13.77 -7.69
N MET A 133 10.50 14.73 -6.77
CA MET A 133 10.48 16.17 -7.11
C MET A 133 11.62 16.61 -8.02
N LYS A 134 12.69 15.81 -8.17
CA LYS A 134 13.82 16.05 -9.07
C LYS A 134 13.67 15.30 -10.40
N ASN A 135 12.64 14.49 -10.54
CA ASN A 135 12.32 13.77 -11.77
C ASN A 135 11.31 14.57 -12.59
N ASP A 136 11.70 14.98 -13.81
CA ASP A 136 10.82 15.77 -14.70
C ASP A 136 9.56 15.02 -15.12
N ALA A 137 9.58 13.68 -15.08
CA ALA A 137 8.42 12.83 -15.32
C ALA A 137 7.43 12.81 -14.15
N GLY A 138 7.84 13.30 -12.97
CA GLY A 138 7.03 13.23 -11.74
C GLY A 138 7.02 11.86 -11.10
N GLY A 139 5.90 11.44 -10.54
CA GLY A 139 5.73 10.14 -9.89
C GLY A 139 4.31 9.92 -9.34
N THR A 140 4.06 8.77 -8.75
CA THR A 140 2.78 8.46 -8.12
C THR A 140 2.97 7.85 -6.73
N ILE A 141 2.24 8.37 -5.75
CA ILE A 141 2.12 7.80 -4.41
C ILE A 141 0.70 7.25 -4.26
N LEU A 142 0.58 5.98 -3.92
CA LEU A 142 -0.68 5.34 -3.63
C LEU A 142 -0.70 4.79 -2.20
N ASN A 143 -1.65 5.26 -1.41
CA ASN A 143 -1.82 4.88 -0.01
C ASN A 143 -2.92 3.81 0.09
N ILE A 144 -2.59 2.61 0.57
CA ILE A 144 -3.58 1.56 0.80
C ILE A 144 -4.30 1.81 2.12
N SER A 145 -5.48 2.41 2.00
CA SER A 145 -6.38 2.70 3.11
C SER A 145 -7.40 1.57 3.30
N SER A 146 -8.49 1.84 3.98
CA SER A 146 -9.58 0.91 4.24
C SER A 146 -10.91 1.66 4.33
N ILE A 147 -12.00 0.99 4.07
CA ILE A 147 -13.35 1.49 4.39
C ILE A 147 -13.47 1.83 5.87
N SER A 148 -12.76 1.12 6.76
CA SER A 148 -12.71 1.47 8.19
C SER A 148 -12.23 2.89 8.45
N GLY A 149 -11.41 3.46 7.55
CA GLY A 149 -10.99 4.87 7.59
C GLY A 149 -12.01 5.83 7.00
N VAL A 150 -13.02 5.34 6.28
CA VAL A 150 -14.09 6.16 5.66
C VAL A 150 -15.31 6.21 6.57
N VAL A 151 -15.80 5.03 7.01
CA VAL A 151 -17.06 4.93 7.78
C VAL A 151 -16.87 4.62 9.26
N GLY A 152 -15.64 4.24 9.67
CA GLY A 152 -15.39 3.73 11.02
C GLY A 152 -15.80 2.27 11.18
N MET A 153 -15.19 1.58 12.16
CA MET A 153 -15.55 0.19 12.48
C MET A 153 -15.47 -0.01 13.99
N GLN A 154 -16.49 -0.67 14.55
CA GLN A 154 -16.52 -1.01 15.98
C GLN A 154 -15.31 -1.91 16.33
N GLY A 155 -14.61 -1.58 17.42
CA GLY A 155 -13.43 -2.31 17.85
C GLY A 155 -12.13 -1.94 17.13
N GLN A 156 -12.19 -1.02 16.17
CA GLN A 156 -11.05 -0.58 15.34
C GLN A 156 -10.75 0.91 15.49
N SER A 157 -10.91 1.51 16.64
CA SER A 157 -10.71 2.95 16.81
C SER A 157 -9.31 3.42 16.41
N ASN A 158 -8.25 2.66 16.75
CA ASN A 158 -6.87 2.91 16.33
C ASN A 158 -6.68 2.71 14.81
N TYR A 159 -7.15 1.59 14.27
CA TYR A 159 -7.03 1.27 12.85
C TYR A 159 -7.82 2.26 11.99
N SER A 160 -9.09 2.54 12.33
CA SER A 160 -9.91 3.54 11.64
C SER A 160 -9.28 4.92 11.67
N ALA A 161 -8.75 5.36 12.83
CA ALA A 161 -8.04 6.63 12.96
C ALA A 161 -6.80 6.67 12.06
N SER A 162 -6.00 5.59 12.02
CA SER A 162 -4.80 5.51 11.17
C SER A 162 -5.15 5.60 9.69
N LYS A 163 -6.20 4.89 9.24
CA LYS A 163 -6.63 4.87 7.84
C LYS A 163 -7.35 6.16 7.42
N ALA A 164 -8.10 6.79 8.32
CA ALA A 164 -8.65 8.14 8.11
C ALA A 164 -7.53 9.20 8.05
N GLY A 165 -6.53 9.12 8.94
CA GLY A 165 -5.35 9.97 8.90
C GLY A 165 -4.58 9.84 7.58
N MET A 166 -4.47 8.63 7.03
CA MET A 166 -3.86 8.38 5.72
C MET A 166 -4.65 9.07 4.58
N ILE A 167 -5.97 9.10 4.65
CA ILE A 167 -6.82 9.86 3.72
C ILE A 167 -6.53 11.37 3.81
N GLY A 168 -6.40 11.90 5.01
CA GLY A 168 -6.02 13.29 5.23
C GLY A 168 -4.63 13.61 4.68
N LEU A 169 -3.64 12.75 4.97
CA LEU A 169 -2.28 12.83 4.43
C LEU A 169 -2.28 12.83 2.90
N THR A 170 -3.04 11.95 2.26
CA THR A 170 -3.20 11.87 0.81
C THR A 170 -3.62 13.22 0.21
N LYS A 171 -4.68 13.81 0.75
CA LYS A 171 -5.24 15.08 0.25
C LYS A 171 -4.28 16.26 0.43
N SER A 172 -3.54 16.29 1.54
CA SER A 172 -2.53 17.32 1.81
C SER A 172 -1.36 17.21 0.85
N LEU A 173 -0.73 16.02 0.78
CA LEU A 173 0.40 15.80 -0.11
C LEU A 173 0.04 16.04 -1.57
N ALA A 174 -1.14 15.62 -2.03
CA ALA A 174 -1.59 15.87 -3.40
C ALA A 174 -1.52 17.35 -3.78
N LYS A 175 -1.95 18.24 -2.88
CA LYS A 175 -1.89 19.69 -3.10
C LYS A 175 -0.46 20.24 -3.09
N GLU A 176 0.39 19.71 -2.20
CA GLU A 176 1.77 20.18 -2.05
C GLU A 176 2.64 19.84 -3.26
N VAL A 177 2.40 18.69 -3.92
CA VAL A 177 3.33 18.16 -4.93
C VAL A 177 2.79 18.16 -6.36
N ALA A 178 1.55 18.55 -6.59
CA ALA A 178 0.89 18.54 -7.90
C ALA A 178 1.70 19.34 -8.97
N SER A 179 2.29 20.47 -8.59
CA SER A 179 3.12 21.30 -9.49
C SER A 179 4.37 20.57 -9.99
N ARG A 180 4.75 19.46 -9.36
CA ARG A 180 5.88 18.60 -9.74
C ARG A 180 5.44 17.36 -10.52
N LYS A 181 4.21 17.33 -11.05
CA LYS A 181 3.62 16.20 -11.77
C LYS A 181 3.58 14.91 -10.93
N ILE A 182 3.47 15.06 -9.61
CA ILE A 182 3.33 13.93 -8.69
C ILE A 182 1.86 13.83 -8.29
N THR A 183 1.26 12.64 -8.48
CA THR A 183 -0.09 12.34 -8.02
C THR A 183 -0.03 11.58 -6.70
N VAL A 184 -0.97 11.86 -5.81
CA VAL A 184 -1.10 11.17 -4.52
C VAL A 184 -2.56 10.81 -4.33
N ASN A 185 -2.87 9.52 -4.22
CA ASN A 185 -4.21 9.00 -4.05
C ASN A 185 -4.28 7.95 -2.94
N ALA A 186 -5.47 7.65 -2.46
CA ALA A 186 -5.74 6.57 -1.54
C ALA A 186 -6.68 5.53 -2.18
N LEU A 187 -6.42 4.25 -1.94
CA LEU A 187 -7.30 3.14 -2.27
C LEU A 187 -7.88 2.60 -0.95
N ALA A 188 -9.16 2.87 -0.70
CA ALA A 188 -9.88 2.39 0.47
C ALA A 188 -10.47 1.02 0.17
N LEU A 189 -9.85 -0.02 0.71
CA LEU A 189 -10.24 -1.40 0.48
C LEU A 189 -11.38 -1.81 1.43
N GLY A 190 -12.30 -2.60 0.89
CA GLY A 190 -13.26 -3.37 1.67
C GLY A 190 -12.66 -4.65 2.24
N LEU A 191 -13.48 -5.70 2.27
CA LEU A 191 -13.06 -7.02 2.73
C LEU A 191 -12.40 -7.77 1.55
N ILE A 192 -11.11 -8.04 1.69
CA ILE A 192 -10.30 -8.75 0.69
C ILE A 192 -9.93 -10.12 1.22
N GLU A 193 -10.08 -11.14 0.38
CA GLU A 193 -9.66 -12.50 0.70
C GLU A 193 -8.15 -12.56 0.81
N THR A 194 -7.66 -12.94 1.99
CA THR A 194 -6.25 -13.13 2.30
C THR A 194 -6.13 -14.32 3.24
N ASP A 195 -4.92 -14.80 3.49
CA ASP A 195 -4.68 -15.90 4.45
C ASP A 195 -5.26 -15.62 5.85
N MET A 196 -5.51 -14.35 6.17
CA MET A 196 -6.12 -13.93 7.45
C MET A 196 -7.65 -14.05 7.44
N SER A 197 -8.32 -13.93 6.29
CA SER A 197 -9.79 -14.04 6.19
C SER A 197 -10.28 -15.49 6.23
N GLY A 198 -9.46 -16.47 5.86
CA GLY A 198 -9.78 -17.91 5.91
C GLY A 198 -9.94 -18.51 7.32
N GLN A 199 -9.74 -17.72 8.38
CA GLN A 199 -9.89 -18.17 9.78
C GLN A 199 -11.24 -17.81 10.39
N LEU A 200 -12.13 -17.17 9.63
CA LEU A 200 -13.46 -16.77 10.11
C LEU A 200 -14.44 -17.97 10.04
N SER A 201 -15.36 -18.06 11.01
CA SER A 201 -16.42 -19.09 10.96
C SER A 201 -17.38 -18.85 9.79
N ASP A 202 -17.93 -19.92 9.21
CA ASP A 202 -18.85 -19.86 8.06
C ASP A 202 -20.04 -18.94 8.33
N GLU A 203 -20.58 -18.96 9.57
CA GLU A 203 -21.70 -18.08 9.97
C GLU A 203 -21.32 -16.61 9.95
N TYR A 204 -20.09 -16.27 10.37
CA TYR A 204 -19.61 -14.90 10.37
C TYR A 204 -19.29 -14.43 8.95
N GLN A 205 -18.71 -15.31 8.13
CA GLN A 205 -18.48 -15.02 6.70
C GLN A 205 -19.81 -14.76 5.98
N SER A 206 -20.84 -15.57 6.19
CA SER A 206 -22.15 -15.38 5.57
C SER A 206 -22.75 -14.00 5.92
N LYS A 207 -22.68 -13.58 7.17
CA LYS A 207 -23.14 -12.26 7.61
C LYS A 207 -22.36 -11.10 6.96
N LEU A 208 -21.04 -11.26 6.80
CA LEU A 208 -20.22 -10.26 6.09
C LEU A 208 -20.59 -10.17 4.62
N LEU A 209 -20.81 -11.30 3.96
CA LEU A 209 -21.20 -11.34 2.55
C LEU A 209 -22.55 -10.68 2.29
N GLU A 210 -23.52 -10.84 3.21
CA GLU A 210 -24.83 -10.17 3.13
C GLU A 210 -24.72 -8.63 3.16
N MET A 211 -23.64 -8.09 3.77
CA MET A 211 -23.40 -6.65 3.83
C MET A 211 -22.75 -6.10 2.55
N ILE A 212 -22.17 -6.95 1.70
CA ILE A 212 -21.48 -6.54 0.49
C ILE A 212 -22.45 -6.63 -0.70
N PRO A 213 -22.83 -5.54 -1.37
CA PRO A 213 -23.75 -5.58 -2.51
C PRO A 213 -23.33 -6.52 -3.64
N LEU A 214 -22.02 -6.66 -3.92
CA LEU A 214 -21.52 -7.64 -4.89
C LEU A 214 -21.59 -9.10 -4.40
N GLY A 215 -21.95 -9.36 -3.15
CA GLY A 215 -22.17 -10.70 -2.58
C GLY A 215 -20.91 -11.54 -2.43
N ARG A 216 -19.72 -10.96 -2.52
CA ARG A 216 -18.43 -11.67 -2.38
C ARG A 216 -17.34 -10.78 -1.80
N LEU A 217 -16.29 -11.39 -1.27
CA LEU A 217 -15.05 -10.70 -0.97
C LEU A 217 -14.35 -10.28 -2.27
N GLY A 218 -13.57 -9.21 -2.20
CA GLY A 218 -12.58 -8.92 -3.23
C GLY A 218 -11.40 -9.88 -3.12
N ASN A 219 -10.64 -10.08 -4.19
CA ASN A 219 -9.40 -10.85 -4.14
C ASN A 219 -8.17 -9.95 -4.30
N VAL A 220 -7.00 -10.46 -3.94
CA VAL A 220 -5.75 -9.69 -3.97
C VAL A 220 -5.33 -9.30 -5.38
N GLN A 221 -5.71 -10.07 -6.39
CA GLN A 221 -5.40 -9.77 -7.79
C GLN A 221 -6.22 -8.57 -8.29
N GLU A 222 -7.51 -8.50 -7.96
CA GLU A 222 -8.35 -7.33 -8.28
C GLU A 222 -7.75 -6.04 -7.68
N VAL A 223 -7.24 -6.12 -6.46
CA VAL A 223 -6.55 -4.98 -5.83
C VAL A 223 -5.28 -4.61 -6.60
N ALA A 224 -4.46 -5.59 -6.99
CA ALA A 224 -3.23 -5.36 -7.74
C ALA A 224 -3.50 -4.71 -9.11
N GLU A 225 -4.55 -5.14 -9.81
CA GLU A 225 -4.97 -4.53 -11.08
C GLU A 225 -5.43 -3.08 -10.92
N ILE A 226 -6.22 -2.78 -9.87
CA ILE A 226 -6.64 -1.41 -9.54
C ILE A 226 -5.40 -0.55 -9.22
N VAL A 227 -4.43 -1.07 -8.47
CA VAL A 227 -3.17 -0.38 -8.20
C VAL A 227 -2.45 -0.08 -9.51
N CYS A 228 -2.31 -1.04 -10.41
CA CYS A 228 -1.67 -0.82 -11.71
C CYS A 228 -2.40 0.23 -12.56
N PHE A 229 -3.73 0.26 -12.53
CA PHE A 229 -4.48 1.34 -13.17
C PHE A 229 -4.14 2.70 -12.56
N MET A 230 -4.16 2.82 -11.23
CA MET A 230 -3.87 4.07 -10.52
C MET A 230 -2.43 4.60 -10.73
N LEU A 231 -1.50 3.72 -11.09
CA LEU A 231 -0.11 4.07 -11.43
C LEU A 231 0.09 4.37 -12.92
N SER A 232 -0.86 4.06 -13.77
CA SER A 232 -0.77 4.20 -15.22
C SER A 232 -0.93 5.64 -15.69
N ASP A 233 -0.56 5.88 -16.95
CA ASP A 233 -0.78 7.18 -17.61
C ASP A 233 -2.26 7.55 -17.70
N SER A 234 -3.16 6.56 -17.76
CA SER A 234 -4.61 6.77 -17.78
C SER A 234 -5.14 7.42 -16.48
N ALA A 235 -4.40 7.30 -15.37
CA ALA A 235 -4.79 7.89 -14.09
C ALA A 235 -4.05 9.21 -13.78
N ARG A 236 -3.25 9.76 -14.69
CA ARG A 236 -2.42 10.96 -14.43
C ARG A 236 -3.20 12.24 -14.08
N TYR A 237 -4.48 12.28 -14.37
CA TYR A 237 -5.35 13.42 -13.99
C TYR A 237 -6.12 13.17 -12.69
N ILE A 238 -5.83 12.05 -11.99
CA ILE A 238 -6.45 11.68 -10.71
C ILE A 238 -5.44 11.98 -9.60
N THR A 239 -5.74 12.94 -8.74
CA THR A 239 -4.92 13.23 -7.54
C THR A 239 -5.78 13.73 -6.39
N GLY A 240 -5.38 13.43 -5.15
CA GLY A 240 -6.11 13.77 -3.93
C GLY A 240 -7.40 12.96 -3.73
N GLN A 241 -7.62 11.90 -4.50
CA GLN A 241 -8.84 11.11 -4.45
C GLN A 241 -8.72 9.92 -3.51
N VAL A 242 -9.88 9.50 -3.02
CA VAL A 242 -10.07 8.26 -2.27
C VAL A 242 -10.95 7.36 -3.12
N VAL A 243 -10.35 6.35 -3.73
CA VAL A 243 -11.06 5.36 -4.53
C VAL A 243 -11.46 4.21 -3.59
N GLN A 244 -12.74 3.88 -3.54
CA GLN A 244 -13.24 2.72 -2.78
C GLN A 244 -13.26 1.49 -3.67
N ALA A 245 -12.69 0.38 -3.18
CA ALA A 245 -12.72 -0.93 -3.80
C ALA A 245 -13.23 -1.92 -2.76
N ASP A 246 -14.53 -1.92 -2.54
CA ASP A 246 -15.19 -2.54 -1.39
C ASP A 246 -16.44 -3.36 -1.75
N GLY A 247 -16.72 -3.54 -3.04
CA GLY A 247 -17.92 -4.24 -3.50
C GLY A 247 -19.24 -3.54 -3.15
N GLY A 248 -19.17 -2.23 -2.82
CA GLY A 248 -20.31 -1.41 -2.42
C GLY A 248 -20.60 -1.42 -0.92
N LEU A 249 -19.72 -2.00 -0.09
CA LEU A 249 -19.95 -2.15 1.36
C LEU A 249 -20.11 -0.82 2.10
N ALA A 250 -19.48 0.26 1.64
CA ALA A 250 -19.54 1.59 2.25
C ALA A 250 -20.23 2.64 1.35
N MET A 251 -21.26 2.22 0.63
CA MET A 251 -22.11 3.15 -0.13
C MET A 251 -23.03 3.96 0.79
#